data_f6e953ccd356810ebca7353cd392af65
#
_entry.id   f6e953ccd356810ebca7353cd392af65
#
_cell.length_a   1.000
_cell.length_b   1.000
_cell.length_c   1.000
_cell.angle_alpha   90.00
_cell.angle_beta   90.00
_cell.angle_gamma   90.00
#
_symmetry.space_group_name_H-M   'P 1'
#
loop_
_entity.id
_entity.type
_entity.pdbx_description
1 polymer ?
#
loop_
_entity_poly.entity_id
_entity_poly.type
_entity_poly.pdbx_seq_one_letter_code
_entity_poly.pdbx_strand_id
1 'polypeptide(L)'
;AYEMSASLVGSEMGIRDSDKLISRTVTVDDIFASVNYLLGLDHGIGVTDEIDHLGNRVRSVGELLQNQFRIGFARMERVVRERMTLQNQESGEITPQSLVNIRPVVAAIREFIGSSPLSQFMDQNNPLSELTHKRRLSALGPGGLSRDRAGFEVRDVHYTHYGRLCPIETPEGSNIGLISYLASFAKINKYGFIEAPYRRVDKETGVVTDEVVYMPADVEDEYIVAQANEPLDENNRFVRSRVSGRHRNDIQEFARE
;
A
#
# COMPACT_ATOMS: atom_id res chain seq x y z
N ALA A 1 3.88 10.04 6.58
CA ALA A 1 4.09 9.45 5.26
C ALA A 1 5.52 9.71 4.76
N TYR A 2 6.09 10.88 5.03
CA TYR A 2 7.44 11.26 4.56
C TYR A 2 8.59 10.50 5.24
N GLU A 3 8.43 10.04 6.46
CA GLU A 3 9.48 9.27 7.17
C GLU A 3 9.54 7.80 6.76
N MET A 4 8.56 7.29 6.03
CA MET A 4 8.54 5.88 5.62
C MET A 4 9.07 5.60 4.22
N SER A 5 9.09 6.61 3.33
CA SER A 5 9.49 6.39 1.94
C SER A 5 10.99 6.07 1.78
N ALA A 6 11.86 6.70 2.56
CA ALA A 6 13.30 6.44 2.48
C ALA A 6 13.72 5.05 3.01
N SER A 7 12.97 4.49 3.99
CA SER A 7 13.25 3.14 4.51
C SER A 7 12.66 2.02 3.65
N LEU A 8 11.69 2.33 2.80
CA LEU A 8 11.00 1.36 1.96
C LEU A 8 11.78 1.00 0.69
N VAL A 9 12.51 1.93 0.09
CA VAL A 9 13.26 1.68 -1.15
C VAL A 9 14.36 0.64 -0.95
N GLY A 10 15.08 0.69 0.17
CA GLY A 10 16.08 -0.33 0.51
C GLY A 10 15.46 -1.68 0.91
N SER A 11 14.32 -1.66 1.61
CA SER A 11 13.64 -2.89 2.05
C SER A 11 12.91 -3.62 0.92
N GLU A 12 12.45 -2.92 -0.12
CA GLU A 12 11.79 -3.55 -1.27
C GLU A 12 12.77 -4.33 -2.15
N MET A 13 13.94 -3.81 -2.42
CA MET A 13 14.99 -4.58 -3.13
C MET A 13 15.36 -5.84 -2.35
N GLY A 14 15.43 -5.76 -1.01
CA GLY A 14 15.69 -6.92 -0.16
C GLY A 14 14.53 -7.91 -0.07
N ILE A 15 13.28 -7.44 -0.18
CA ILE A 15 12.07 -8.30 -0.15
C ILE A 15 11.96 -9.15 -1.41
N ARG A 16 12.45 -8.68 -2.55
CA ARG A 16 12.36 -9.39 -3.83
C ARG A 16 13.41 -10.48 -4.00
N ASP A 17 14.64 -10.23 -3.57
CA ASP A 17 15.76 -11.12 -3.88
C ASP A 17 15.91 -12.30 -2.92
N SER A 18 15.23 -12.30 -1.78
CA SER A 18 15.36 -13.42 -0.85
C SER A 18 14.09 -13.66 -0.02
N ASP A 19 13.45 -14.79 -0.23
CA ASP A 19 12.62 -15.46 0.78
C ASP A 19 13.45 -15.81 2.05
N LYS A 20 14.70 -15.38 2.10
CA LYS A 20 15.66 -15.72 3.16
C LYS A 20 16.10 -14.46 3.90
N LEU A 21 15.55 -14.30 5.13
CA LEU A 21 16.10 -13.45 6.18
C LEU A 21 16.25 -11.96 5.84
N ILE A 22 15.15 -11.28 5.55
CA ILE A 22 15.14 -9.82 5.49
C ILE A 22 15.22 -9.29 6.92
N SER A 23 16.30 -8.58 7.20
CA SER A 23 16.40 -7.78 8.43
C SER A 23 15.29 -6.75 8.45
N ARG A 24 14.56 -6.66 9.57
CA ARG A 24 13.57 -5.58 9.80
C ARG A 24 14.22 -4.26 10.24
N THR A 25 15.53 -4.21 10.24
CA THR A 25 16.34 -3.07 10.64
C THR A 25 17.17 -2.61 9.46
N VAL A 26 17.36 -1.30 9.34
CA VAL A 26 18.22 -0.69 8.32
C VAL A 26 19.64 -1.25 8.46
N THR A 27 20.19 -1.74 7.36
CA THR A 27 21.54 -2.27 7.27
C THR A 27 22.50 -1.23 6.68
N VAL A 28 23.80 -1.51 6.76
CA VAL A 28 24.82 -0.66 6.13
C VAL A 28 24.67 -0.67 4.61
N ASP A 29 24.26 -1.79 4.03
CA ASP A 29 24.04 -1.94 2.59
C ASP A 29 22.86 -1.08 2.11
N ASP A 30 21.79 -0.95 2.91
CA ASP A 30 20.67 -0.05 2.62
C ASP A 30 21.12 1.40 2.55
N ILE A 31 22.04 1.81 3.43
CA ILE A 31 22.60 3.17 3.43
C ILE A 31 23.43 3.39 2.16
N PHE A 32 24.29 2.46 1.79
CA PHE A 32 25.08 2.54 0.56
C PHE A 32 24.20 2.57 -0.69
N ALA A 33 23.19 1.74 -0.76
CA ALA A 33 22.23 1.72 -1.87
C ALA A 33 21.50 3.08 -1.99
N SER A 34 21.07 3.64 -0.88
CA SER A 34 20.39 4.96 -0.86
C SER A 34 21.32 6.09 -1.31
N VAL A 35 22.56 6.09 -0.85
CA VAL A 35 23.57 7.08 -1.26
C VAL A 35 23.89 6.95 -2.75
N ASN A 36 24.07 5.71 -3.23
CA ASN A 36 24.33 5.45 -4.66
C ASN A 36 23.17 5.92 -5.54
N TYR A 37 21.94 5.67 -5.11
CA TYR A 37 20.74 6.16 -5.81
C TYR A 37 20.70 7.69 -5.87
N LEU A 38 20.94 8.38 -4.75
CA LEU A 38 20.97 9.83 -4.71
C LEU A 38 22.06 10.43 -5.60
N LEU A 39 23.26 9.82 -5.61
CA LEU A 39 24.34 10.24 -6.51
C LEU A 39 23.98 10.00 -7.99
N GLY A 40 23.30 8.89 -8.29
CA GLY A 40 22.77 8.62 -9.62
C GLY A 40 21.82 9.72 -10.09
N LEU A 41 20.87 10.13 -9.23
CA LEU A 41 19.93 11.23 -9.52
C LEU A 41 20.64 12.55 -9.78
N ASP A 42 21.64 12.90 -8.96
CA ASP A 42 22.45 14.14 -9.15
C ASP A 42 23.19 14.14 -10.49
N HIS A 43 23.56 12.97 -11.00
CA HIS A 43 24.19 12.80 -12.31
C HIS A 43 23.19 12.62 -13.47
N GLY A 44 21.90 12.79 -13.23
CA GLY A 44 20.85 12.60 -14.25
C GLY A 44 20.58 11.14 -14.64
N ILE A 45 21.03 10.20 -13.83
CA ILE A 45 20.77 8.77 -13.99
C ILE A 45 19.54 8.41 -13.15
N GLY A 46 18.43 8.15 -13.82
CA GLY A 46 17.16 7.82 -13.18
C GLY A 46 16.11 8.93 -13.33
N VAL A 47 14.89 8.60 -13.00
CA VAL A 47 13.75 9.52 -13.02
C VAL A 47 13.22 9.62 -11.59
N THR A 48 12.97 10.85 -11.13
CA THR A 48 12.28 11.09 -9.87
C THR A 48 10.92 11.70 -10.14
N ASP A 49 9.92 11.16 -9.46
CA ASP A 49 8.63 11.83 -9.28
C ASP A 49 8.71 12.71 -8.02
N GLU A 50 7.95 13.80 -7.99
CA GLU A 50 7.82 14.64 -6.79
C GLU A 50 7.18 13.85 -5.63
N ILE A 51 6.42 12.80 -5.99
CA ILE A 51 5.77 11.89 -5.05
C ILE A 51 6.19 10.47 -5.40
N ASP A 52 6.65 9.73 -4.41
CA ASP A 52 6.93 8.30 -4.54
C ASP A 52 5.62 7.48 -4.63
N HIS A 53 5.13 7.31 -5.86
CA HIS A 53 3.96 6.49 -6.13
C HIS A 53 4.24 4.99 -6.02
N LEU A 54 5.48 4.55 -6.25
CA LEU A 54 5.88 3.15 -6.17
C LEU A 54 5.92 2.65 -4.73
N GLY A 55 6.36 3.51 -3.81
CA GLY A 55 6.44 3.22 -2.38
C GLY A 55 5.13 3.41 -1.61
N ASN A 56 4.07 3.88 -2.24
CA ASN A 56 2.78 4.07 -1.59
C ASN A 56 2.14 2.73 -1.21
N ARG A 57 1.89 2.54 0.08
CA ARG A 57 1.21 1.36 0.58
C ARG A 57 -0.11 1.69 1.30
N VAL A 58 -1.05 0.77 1.22
CA VAL A 58 -2.34 0.84 1.90
C VAL A 58 -2.21 0.23 3.29
N ARG A 59 -2.69 0.96 4.29
CA ARG A 59 -2.88 0.44 5.64
C ARG A 59 -4.31 -0.06 5.77
N SER A 60 -4.48 -1.37 5.84
CA SER A 60 -5.78 -1.99 6.02
C SER A 60 -6.34 -1.77 7.44
N VAL A 61 -7.62 -2.04 7.61
CA VAL A 61 -8.30 -1.89 8.91
C VAL A 61 -7.63 -2.71 10.02
N GLY A 62 -7.10 -3.88 9.70
CA GLY A 62 -6.39 -4.73 10.66
C GLY A 62 -5.14 -4.06 11.24
N GLU A 63 -4.34 -3.42 10.41
CA GLU A 63 -3.16 -2.68 10.84
C GLU A 63 -3.53 -1.45 11.68
N LEU A 64 -4.57 -0.72 11.28
CA LEU A 64 -5.05 0.44 12.03
C LEU A 64 -5.56 0.03 13.42
N LEU A 65 -6.30 -1.05 13.52
CA LEU A 65 -6.75 -1.59 14.80
C LEU A 65 -5.59 -2.11 15.65
N GLN A 66 -4.62 -2.80 15.05
CA GLN A 66 -3.42 -3.27 15.75
C GLN A 66 -2.68 -2.11 16.42
N ASN A 67 -2.56 -0.97 15.75
CA ASN A 67 -1.95 0.21 16.33
C ASN A 67 -2.74 0.74 17.53
N GLN A 68 -4.07 0.72 17.49
CA GLN A 68 -4.90 1.12 18.63
C GLN A 68 -4.78 0.15 19.81
N PHE A 69 -4.75 -1.14 19.55
CA PHE A 69 -4.44 -2.13 20.57
C PHE A 69 -3.08 -1.90 21.21
N ARG A 70 -2.04 -1.64 20.41
CA ARG A 70 -0.70 -1.34 20.92
C ARG A 70 -0.69 -0.14 21.86
N ILE A 71 -1.38 0.95 21.49
CA ILE A 71 -1.54 2.14 22.34
C ILE A 71 -2.29 1.79 23.63
N GLY A 72 -3.37 1.05 23.51
CA GLY A 72 -4.17 0.60 24.66
C GLY A 72 -3.38 -0.27 25.63
N PHE A 73 -2.60 -1.22 25.12
CA PHE A 73 -1.74 -2.08 25.93
C PHE A 73 -0.60 -1.30 26.60
N ALA A 74 0.03 -0.36 25.91
CA ALA A 74 1.06 0.49 26.51
C ALA A 74 0.50 1.34 27.68
N ARG A 75 -0.70 1.89 27.50
CA ARG A 75 -1.41 2.59 28.59
C ARG A 75 -1.77 1.64 29.74
N MET A 76 -2.20 0.44 29.47
CA MET A 76 -2.51 -0.58 30.47
C MET A 76 -1.26 -1.02 31.24
N GLU A 77 -0.16 -1.28 30.54
CA GLU A 77 1.13 -1.65 31.14
C GLU A 77 1.58 -0.60 32.17
N ARG A 78 1.49 0.67 31.80
CA ARG A 78 1.81 1.78 32.71
C ARG A 78 0.97 1.74 34.00
N VAL A 79 -0.35 1.57 33.88
CA VAL A 79 -1.26 1.46 35.01
C VAL A 79 -0.94 0.26 35.90
N VAL A 80 -0.61 -0.88 35.30
CA VAL A 80 -0.21 -2.09 36.03
C VAL A 80 1.08 -1.84 36.83
N ARG A 81 2.08 -1.22 36.21
CA ARG A 81 3.34 -0.86 36.94
C ARG A 81 3.09 0.06 38.12
N GLU A 82 2.27 1.10 37.93
CA GLU A 82 1.90 2.02 39.00
C GLU A 82 1.21 1.29 40.18
N ARG A 83 0.26 0.38 39.84
CA ARG A 83 -0.43 -0.42 40.86
C ARG A 83 0.50 -1.39 41.59
N MET A 84 1.41 -2.06 40.88
CA MET A 84 2.41 -2.94 41.51
C MET A 84 3.28 -2.19 42.50
N THR A 85 3.68 -0.98 42.15
CA THR A 85 4.51 -0.14 43.02
C THR A 85 3.74 0.27 44.29
N LEU A 86 2.48 0.64 44.18
CA LEU A 86 1.63 1.04 45.31
C LEU A 86 1.30 -0.15 46.21
N GLN A 87 0.94 -1.30 45.66
CA GLN A 87 0.57 -2.48 46.41
C GLN A 87 1.74 -3.16 47.13
N ASN A 88 2.98 -3.00 46.66
CA ASN A 88 4.16 -3.45 47.41
C ASN A 88 4.34 -2.74 48.77
N GLN A 89 3.62 -1.63 49.00
CA GLN A 89 3.62 -0.90 50.27
C GLN A 89 2.49 -1.36 51.21
N GLU A 90 1.46 -2.02 50.68
CA GLU A 90 0.34 -2.58 51.45
C GLU A 90 0.48 -4.11 51.44
N SER A 91 0.67 -4.73 52.61
CA SER A 91 0.87 -6.19 52.78
C SER A 91 -0.37 -7.03 52.45
N GLY A 92 -0.76 -7.07 51.18
CA GLY A 92 -1.85 -7.87 50.65
C GLY A 92 -1.40 -8.83 49.53
N GLU A 93 -2.11 -9.95 49.32
CA GLU A 93 -1.86 -10.85 48.21
C GLU A 93 -2.16 -10.14 46.87
N ILE A 94 -1.15 -10.01 46.03
CA ILE A 94 -1.27 -9.43 44.68
C ILE A 94 -1.76 -10.50 43.70
N THR A 95 -2.97 -10.33 43.16
CA THR A 95 -3.48 -11.19 42.14
C THR A 95 -3.43 -10.48 40.79
N PRO A 96 -3.23 -11.21 39.64
CA PRO A 96 -3.27 -10.62 38.32
C PRO A 96 -4.58 -9.87 38.02
N GLN A 97 -5.71 -10.36 38.55
CA GLN A 97 -7.02 -9.73 38.36
C GLN A 97 -7.12 -8.37 39.04
N SER A 98 -6.43 -8.15 40.18
CA SER A 98 -6.42 -6.85 40.85
C SER A 98 -5.57 -5.81 40.15
N LEU A 99 -4.59 -6.25 39.36
CA LEU A 99 -3.64 -5.38 38.66
C LEU A 99 -4.17 -4.98 37.26
N VAL A 100 -4.69 -5.94 36.52
CA VAL A 100 -5.10 -5.76 35.12
C VAL A 100 -6.41 -4.98 35.02
N ASN A 101 -6.40 -3.93 34.19
CA ASN A 101 -7.58 -3.14 33.86
C ASN A 101 -7.71 -2.99 32.35
N ILE A 102 -8.81 -3.47 31.78
CA ILE A 102 -9.07 -3.41 30.33
C ILE A 102 -9.54 -2.04 29.84
N ARG A 103 -9.91 -1.12 30.73
CA ARG A 103 -10.46 0.19 30.35
C ARG A 103 -9.57 1.00 29.39
N PRO A 104 -8.23 1.06 29.56
CA PRO A 104 -7.36 1.79 28.62
C PRO A 104 -7.42 1.24 27.19
N VAL A 105 -7.52 -0.07 27.04
CA VAL A 105 -7.62 -0.72 25.71
C VAL A 105 -8.98 -0.41 25.08
N VAL A 106 -10.07 -0.57 25.83
CA VAL A 106 -11.42 -0.24 25.37
C VAL A 106 -11.54 1.25 25.01
N ALA A 107 -10.92 2.12 25.80
CA ALA A 107 -10.91 3.56 25.53
C ALA A 107 -10.20 3.90 24.22
N ALA A 108 -9.03 3.30 23.96
CA ALA A 108 -8.27 3.52 22.71
C ALA A 108 -9.08 3.09 21.47
N ILE A 109 -9.73 1.94 21.54
CA ILE A 109 -10.57 1.44 20.43
C ILE A 109 -11.80 2.34 20.23
N ARG A 110 -12.48 2.73 21.32
CA ARG A 110 -13.65 3.64 21.24
C ARG A 110 -13.27 5.00 20.67
N GLU A 111 -12.13 5.54 21.09
CA GLU A 111 -11.58 6.79 20.56
C GLU A 111 -11.36 6.70 19.04
N PHE A 112 -10.75 5.61 18.57
CA PHE A 112 -10.54 5.38 17.14
C PHE A 112 -11.86 5.26 16.37
N ILE A 113 -12.78 4.44 16.84
CA ILE A 113 -14.07 4.23 16.15
C ILE A 113 -14.91 5.51 16.13
N GLY A 114 -14.88 6.31 17.19
CA GLY A 114 -15.73 7.50 17.33
C GLY A 114 -15.18 8.79 16.74
N SER A 115 -13.84 8.91 16.61
CA SER A 115 -13.21 10.18 16.22
C SER A 115 -12.33 10.11 14.97
N SER A 116 -11.95 8.91 14.51
CA SER A 116 -11.11 8.78 13.33
C SER A 116 -11.87 9.12 12.05
N PRO A 117 -11.31 9.95 11.15
CA PRO A 117 -11.90 10.21 9.83
C PRO A 117 -12.03 8.96 8.95
N LEU A 118 -11.27 7.89 9.28
CA LEU A 118 -11.29 6.61 8.55
C LEU A 118 -12.42 5.70 9.04
N SER A 119 -12.96 5.95 10.23
CA SER A 119 -14.13 5.23 10.75
C SER A 119 -15.38 5.99 10.32
N GLN A 120 -16.11 5.43 9.36
CA GLN A 120 -17.25 6.06 8.73
C GLN A 120 -18.51 5.20 8.87
N PHE A 121 -19.67 5.84 8.84
CA PHE A 121 -20.93 5.12 8.69
C PHE A 121 -20.94 4.43 7.32
N MET A 122 -21.25 3.14 7.28
CA MET A 122 -21.26 2.40 6.04
C MET A 122 -22.44 2.81 5.16
N ASP A 123 -22.18 3.05 3.88
CA ASP A 123 -23.22 3.26 2.89
C ASP A 123 -23.89 1.91 2.58
N GLN A 124 -25.18 1.79 2.88
CA GLN A 124 -25.96 0.57 2.76
C GLN A 124 -27.21 0.75 1.90
N ASN A 125 -27.23 1.71 0.98
CA ASN A 125 -28.37 1.94 0.09
C ASN A 125 -28.66 0.71 -0.78
N ASN A 126 -27.61 0.05 -1.26
CA ASN A 126 -27.68 -1.20 -2.01
C ASN A 126 -26.37 -2.00 -1.81
N PRO A 127 -26.32 -3.29 -2.20
CA PRO A 127 -25.12 -4.11 -2.04
C PRO A 127 -23.89 -3.56 -2.75
N LEU A 128 -24.06 -2.89 -3.89
CA LEU A 128 -22.94 -2.33 -4.64
C LEU A 128 -22.35 -1.11 -3.92
N SER A 129 -23.17 -0.23 -3.33
CA SER A 129 -22.67 0.93 -2.58
C SER A 129 -21.90 0.49 -1.33
N GLU A 130 -22.34 -0.58 -0.68
CA GLU A 130 -21.65 -1.19 0.44
C GLU A 130 -20.27 -1.74 0.02
N LEU A 131 -20.23 -2.50 -1.08
CA LEU A 131 -18.98 -3.04 -1.62
C LEU A 131 -18.01 -1.93 -2.01
N THR A 132 -18.48 -0.90 -2.71
CA THR A 132 -17.70 0.26 -3.13
C THR A 132 -17.13 0.99 -1.92
N HIS A 133 -17.93 1.20 -0.87
CA HIS A 133 -17.47 1.84 0.35
C HIS A 133 -16.35 1.05 1.04
N LYS A 134 -16.43 -0.28 1.06
CA LYS A 134 -15.39 -1.16 1.63
C LYS A 134 -14.09 -1.15 0.82
N ARG A 135 -14.14 -0.80 -0.47
CA ARG A 135 -12.98 -0.70 -1.38
C ARG A 135 -12.43 0.72 -1.51
N ARG A 136 -12.94 1.66 -0.73
CA ARG A 136 -12.48 3.06 -0.71
C ARG A 136 -11.11 3.18 -0.09
N LEU A 137 -10.27 3.98 -0.73
CA LEU A 137 -8.93 4.34 -0.27
C LEU A 137 -8.91 5.83 0.07
N SER A 138 -8.30 6.17 1.19
CA SER A 138 -8.19 7.56 1.64
C SER A 138 -6.73 7.93 1.85
N ALA A 139 -6.29 9.04 1.25
CA ALA A 139 -5.00 9.65 1.54
C ALA A 139 -5.01 10.46 2.85
N LEU A 140 -6.19 10.67 3.43
CA LEU A 140 -6.40 11.45 4.64
C LEU A 140 -6.27 10.59 5.91
N GLY A 141 -6.09 11.23 7.03
CA GLY A 141 -6.10 10.58 8.35
C GLY A 141 -4.73 10.55 9.02
N PRO A 142 -4.61 9.86 10.17
CA PRO A 142 -3.37 9.79 10.94
C PRO A 142 -2.21 9.19 10.11
N GLY A 143 -1.14 9.96 9.95
CA GLY A 143 0.01 9.57 9.11
C GLY A 143 -0.22 9.69 7.60
N GLY A 144 -1.33 10.32 7.18
CA GLY A 144 -1.63 10.69 5.81
C GLY A 144 -1.50 12.20 5.57
N LEU A 145 -2.09 12.65 4.46
CA LEU A 145 -2.08 14.05 4.04
C LEU A 145 -3.19 14.85 4.73
N SER A 146 -2.99 16.15 4.84
CA SER A 146 -4.07 17.10 5.14
C SER A 146 -4.55 17.74 3.83
N ARG A 147 -5.84 18.09 3.77
CA ARG A 147 -6.45 18.71 2.58
C ARG A 147 -5.71 19.97 2.13
N ASP A 148 -5.30 20.79 3.08
CA ASP A 148 -4.67 22.09 2.82
C ASP A 148 -3.21 21.96 2.33
N ARG A 149 -2.57 20.80 2.59
CA ARG A 149 -1.19 20.51 2.17
C ARG A 149 -1.11 19.65 0.92
N ALA A 150 -2.22 19.15 0.44
CA ALA A 150 -2.28 18.29 -0.74
C ALA A 150 -2.31 19.17 -2.00
N GLY A 151 -1.19 19.25 -2.72
CA GLY A 151 -1.06 19.88 -4.02
C GLY A 151 -1.76 19.11 -5.14
N PHE A 152 -1.54 19.54 -6.38
CA PHE A 152 -2.10 18.88 -7.56
C PHE A 152 -1.46 17.51 -7.80
N GLU A 153 -0.18 17.37 -7.53
CA GLU A 153 0.63 16.19 -7.81
C GLU A 153 0.10 14.93 -7.09
N VAL A 154 -0.38 15.11 -5.83
CA VAL A 154 -1.00 14.00 -5.06
C VAL A 154 -2.41 13.66 -5.50
N ARG A 155 -3.07 14.55 -6.25
CA ARG A 155 -4.47 14.39 -6.70
C ARG A 155 -4.57 13.87 -8.11
N ASP A 156 -3.47 13.94 -8.87
CA ASP A 156 -3.41 13.52 -10.26
C ASP A 156 -3.41 12.01 -10.41
N VAL A 157 -3.79 11.55 -11.60
CA VAL A 157 -3.71 10.14 -11.97
C VAL A 157 -2.30 9.84 -12.48
N HIS A 158 -1.63 8.92 -11.82
CA HIS A 158 -0.30 8.46 -12.20
C HIS A 158 -0.37 7.14 -12.98
N TYR A 159 0.62 6.85 -13.84
CA TYR A 159 0.62 5.61 -14.62
C TYR A 159 0.59 4.35 -13.75
N THR A 160 1.15 4.40 -12.56
CA THR A 160 1.12 3.29 -11.58
C THR A 160 -0.29 2.94 -11.10
N HIS A 161 -1.27 3.83 -11.30
CA HIS A 161 -2.67 3.59 -10.96
C HIS A 161 -3.33 2.60 -11.94
N TYR A 162 -2.74 2.32 -13.09
CA TYR A 162 -3.31 1.44 -14.10
C TYR A 162 -3.60 0.04 -13.53
N GLY A 163 -4.85 -0.37 -13.63
CA GLY A 163 -5.33 -1.65 -13.08
C GLY A 163 -5.39 -1.74 -11.54
N ARG A 164 -4.95 -0.70 -10.81
CA ARG A 164 -4.90 -0.66 -9.33
C ARG A 164 -5.90 0.30 -8.72
N LEU A 165 -5.93 1.53 -9.19
CA LEU A 165 -6.86 2.55 -8.74
C LEU A 165 -7.77 2.98 -9.89
N CYS A 166 -9.05 3.17 -9.61
CA CYS A 166 -9.97 3.69 -10.60
C CYS A 166 -9.63 5.17 -10.88
N PRO A 167 -9.36 5.56 -12.15
CA PRO A 167 -9.01 6.94 -12.48
C PRO A 167 -10.22 7.88 -12.50
N ILE A 168 -11.44 7.35 -12.44
CA ILE A 168 -12.69 8.11 -12.61
C ILE A 168 -13.41 8.27 -11.29
N GLU A 169 -13.45 7.22 -10.46
CA GLU A 169 -14.23 7.21 -9.23
C GLU A 169 -13.49 7.99 -8.12
N THR A 170 -13.79 9.26 -8.01
CA THR A 170 -13.29 10.17 -6.97
C THR A 170 -14.37 11.21 -6.66
N PRO A 171 -14.49 11.71 -5.42
CA PRO A 171 -15.45 12.77 -5.12
C PRO A 171 -15.08 14.09 -5.80
N GLU A 172 -16.09 14.91 -6.06
CA GLU A 172 -15.90 16.29 -6.50
C GLU A 172 -15.57 17.20 -5.31
N GLY A 173 -14.86 18.31 -5.57
CA GLY A 173 -14.55 19.34 -4.58
C GLY A 173 -13.23 19.12 -3.85
N SER A 174 -13.16 19.48 -2.58
CA SER A 174 -11.93 19.53 -1.77
C SER A 174 -11.21 18.19 -1.60
N ASN A 175 -11.92 17.10 -1.76
CA ASN A 175 -11.40 15.73 -1.61
C ASN A 175 -11.03 15.06 -2.94
N ILE A 176 -11.10 15.76 -4.07
CA ILE A 176 -10.76 15.21 -5.37
C ILE A 176 -9.33 14.64 -5.35
N GLY A 177 -9.14 13.43 -5.85
CA GLY A 177 -7.85 12.74 -5.89
C GLY A 177 -7.34 12.22 -4.53
N LEU A 178 -7.88 12.70 -3.40
CA LEU A 178 -7.49 12.24 -2.06
C LEU A 178 -8.32 11.04 -1.58
N ILE A 179 -9.47 10.85 -2.17
CA ILE A 179 -10.32 9.69 -1.96
C ILE A 179 -10.41 8.97 -3.30
N SER A 180 -9.98 7.73 -3.33
CA SER A 180 -9.94 6.90 -4.53
C SER A 180 -10.55 5.53 -4.24
N TYR A 181 -10.70 4.73 -5.25
CA TYR A 181 -11.29 3.40 -5.14
C TYR A 181 -10.41 2.36 -5.81
N LEU A 182 -10.35 1.20 -5.20
CA LEU A 182 -9.59 0.08 -5.73
C LEU A 182 -10.23 -0.42 -7.04
N ALA A 183 -9.44 -0.62 -8.08
CA ALA A 183 -9.90 -1.18 -9.34
C ALA A 183 -10.51 -2.59 -9.15
N SER A 184 -11.39 -3.01 -10.06
CA SER A 184 -12.24 -4.20 -9.88
C SER A 184 -11.44 -5.47 -9.56
N PHE A 185 -10.33 -5.71 -10.25
CA PHE A 185 -9.48 -6.89 -10.08
C PHE A 185 -8.25 -6.66 -9.22
N ALA A 186 -8.02 -5.42 -8.75
CA ALA A 186 -6.89 -5.11 -7.89
C ALA A 186 -7.03 -5.76 -6.52
N LYS A 187 -5.90 -6.17 -5.98
CA LYS A 187 -5.75 -6.75 -4.63
C LYS A 187 -4.68 -6.01 -3.86
N ILE A 188 -4.73 -6.12 -2.54
CA ILE A 188 -3.69 -5.62 -1.66
C ILE A 188 -2.88 -6.82 -1.18
N ASN A 189 -1.56 -6.77 -1.35
CA ASN A 189 -0.67 -7.84 -0.92
C ASN A 189 -0.42 -7.81 0.59
N LYS A 190 0.32 -8.80 1.11
CA LYS A 190 0.66 -8.92 2.53
C LYS A 190 1.48 -7.75 3.10
N TYR A 191 2.12 -6.98 2.23
CA TYR A 191 2.93 -5.80 2.59
C TYR A 191 2.14 -4.48 2.52
N GLY A 192 0.93 -4.51 1.92
CA GLY A 192 0.08 -3.35 1.76
C GLY A 192 0.15 -2.69 0.38
N PHE A 193 0.92 -3.24 -0.58
CA PHE A 193 0.97 -2.72 -1.95
C PHE A 193 -0.20 -3.23 -2.77
N ILE A 194 -0.67 -2.38 -3.69
CA ILE A 194 -1.76 -2.72 -4.58
C ILE A 194 -1.20 -3.45 -5.78
N GLU A 195 -1.74 -4.61 -6.06
CA GLU A 195 -1.36 -5.47 -7.18
C GLU A 195 -2.47 -5.53 -8.22
N ALA A 196 -2.08 -5.55 -9.50
CA ALA A 196 -2.95 -5.79 -10.64
C ALA A 196 -2.66 -7.15 -11.26
N PRO A 197 -3.68 -7.84 -11.82
CA PRO A 197 -3.50 -9.13 -12.47
C PRO A 197 -3.04 -8.97 -13.92
N TYR A 198 -2.06 -9.77 -14.31
CA TYR A 198 -1.53 -9.85 -15.67
C TYR A 198 -1.40 -11.30 -16.11
N ARG A 199 -1.60 -11.58 -17.39
CA ARG A 199 -1.31 -12.87 -17.99
C ARG A 199 0.14 -12.88 -18.47
N ARG A 200 0.86 -13.93 -18.12
CA ARG A 200 2.24 -14.09 -18.53
C ARG A 200 2.35 -14.47 -20.00
N VAL A 201 3.26 -13.84 -20.71
CA VAL A 201 3.68 -14.24 -22.06
C VAL A 201 4.96 -15.03 -21.95
N ASP A 202 5.00 -16.20 -22.52
CA ASP A 202 6.22 -16.99 -22.62
C ASP A 202 7.15 -16.38 -23.66
N LYS A 203 8.36 -15.99 -23.23
CA LYS A 203 9.34 -15.30 -24.08
C LYS A 203 9.89 -16.19 -25.21
N GLU A 204 9.94 -17.51 -25.01
CA GLU A 204 10.50 -18.43 -26.01
C GLU A 204 9.49 -18.74 -27.12
N THR A 205 8.24 -18.93 -26.75
CA THR A 205 7.19 -19.36 -27.69
C THR A 205 6.30 -18.21 -28.16
N GLY A 206 6.31 -17.06 -27.48
CA GLY A 206 5.41 -15.93 -27.73
C GLY A 206 3.94 -16.23 -27.43
N VAL A 207 3.68 -17.24 -26.61
CA VAL A 207 2.32 -17.68 -26.24
C VAL A 207 1.87 -16.98 -24.97
N VAL A 208 0.67 -16.42 -25.01
CA VAL A 208 0.00 -15.89 -23.82
C VAL A 208 -0.53 -17.04 -22.98
N THR A 209 0.02 -17.24 -21.80
CA THR A 209 -0.36 -18.33 -20.90
C THR A 209 -1.65 -18.00 -20.14
N ASP A 210 -2.30 -19.02 -19.59
CA ASP A 210 -3.44 -18.84 -18.69
C ASP A 210 -3.02 -18.53 -17.24
N GLU A 211 -1.72 -18.49 -16.98
CA GLU A 211 -1.17 -18.11 -15.67
C GLU A 211 -1.42 -16.61 -15.42
N VAL A 212 -2.15 -16.32 -14.35
CA VAL A 212 -2.39 -14.96 -13.89
C VAL A 212 -1.45 -14.64 -12.74
N VAL A 213 -0.58 -13.67 -12.98
CA VAL A 213 0.37 -13.16 -11.99
C VAL A 213 -0.11 -11.80 -11.50
N TYR A 214 -0.14 -11.62 -10.18
CA TYR A 214 -0.42 -10.33 -9.56
C TYR A 214 0.89 -9.59 -9.33
N MET A 215 0.99 -8.39 -9.87
CA MET A 215 2.20 -7.57 -9.80
C MET A 215 1.92 -6.20 -9.19
N PRO A 216 2.71 -5.75 -8.21
CA PRO A 216 2.74 -4.36 -7.78
C PRO A 216 3.39 -3.48 -8.86
N ALA A 217 3.26 -2.16 -8.73
CA ALA A 217 3.66 -1.21 -9.78
C ALA A 217 5.17 -1.25 -10.09
N ASP A 218 5.97 -1.43 -9.06
CA ASP A 218 7.42 -1.50 -9.16
C ASP A 218 7.91 -2.72 -9.98
N VAL A 219 7.28 -3.90 -9.79
CA VAL A 219 7.56 -5.09 -10.62
C VAL A 219 7.09 -4.89 -12.04
N GLU A 220 5.91 -4.29 -12.22
CA GLU A 220 5.36 -4.00 -13.53
C GLU A 220 6.26 -3.10 -14.37
N ASP A 221 6.96 -2.15 -13.74
CA ASP A 221 7.88 -1.22 -14.42
C ASP A 221 9.04 -1.91 -15.17
N GLU A 222 9.32 -3.16 -14.84
CA GLU A 222 10.34 -3.97 -15.53
C GLU A 222 9.80 -4.65 -16.80
N TYR A 223 8.47 -4.60 -17.01
CA TYR A 223 7.82 -5.32 -18.10
C TYR A 223 7.12 -4.37 -19.09
N ILE A 224 7.01 -4.83 -20.33
CA ILE A 224 6.12 -4.24 -21.33
C ILE A 224 4.78 -4.95 -21.20
N VAL A 225 3.72 -4.17 -20.97
CA VAL A 225 2.36 -4.69 -20.78
C VAL A 225 1.54 -4.46 -22.03
N ALA A 226 1.17 -5.54 -22.72
CA ALA A 226 0.24 -5.47 -23.83
C ALA A 226 -1.19 -5.23 -23.35
N GLN A 227 -2.02 -4.62 -24.21
CA GLN A 227 -3.44 -4.43 -23.90
C GLN A 227 -4.19 -5.77 -23.91
N ALA A 228 -5.13 -5.93 -23.01
CA ALA A 228 -5.91 -7.17 -22.88
C ALA A 228 -6.82 -7.47 -24.09
N ASN A 229 -7.11 -6.48 -24.93
CA ASN A 229 -7.93 -6.60 -26.13
C ASN A 229 -7.13 -6.89 -27.41
N GLU A 230 -5.81 -7.07 -27.32
CA GLU A 230 -5.02 -7.46 -28.48
C GLU A 230 -5.47 -8.83 -29.01
N PRO A 231 -5.66 -8.96 -30.35
CA PRO A 231 -6.15 -10.19 -30.94
C PRO A 231 -5.12 -11.30 -30.81
N LEU A 232 -5.57 -12.45 -30.33
CA LEU A 232 -4.80 -13.69 -30.26
C LEU A 232 -5.26 -14.67 -31.34
N ASP A 233 -4.35 -15.51 -31.82
CA ASP A 233 -4.64 -16.63 -32.70
C ASP A 233 -5.17 -17.86 -31.92
N GLU A 234 -5.48 -18.94 -32.65
CA GLU A 234 -5.93 -20.21 -32.05
C GLU A 234 -4.91 -20.85 -31.09
N ASN A 235 -3.63 -20.44 -31.17
CA ASN A 235 -2.55 -20.90 -30.32
C ASN A 235 -2.21 -19.92 -29.20
N ASN A 236 -3.08 -18.96 -28.91
CA ASN A 236 -2.88 -17.90 -27.94
C ASN A 236 -1.62 -17.02 -28.20
N ARG A 237 -1.25 -16.81 -29.47
CA ARG A 237 -0.17 -15.90 -29.87
C ARG A 237 -0.76 -14.59 -30.42
N PHE A 238 -0.03 -13.51 -30.24
CA PHE A 238 -0.42 -12.25 -30.87
C PHE A 238 -0.44 -12.38 -32.41
N VAL A 239 -1.54 -11.96 -33.03
CA VAL A 239 -1.70 -12.01 -34.48
C VAL A 239 -0.79 -11.00 -35.19
N ARG A 240 -0.62 -9.82 -34.60
CA ARG A 240 0.17 -8.75 -35.17
C ARG A 240 1.65 -8.92 -34.85
N SER A 241 2.53 -8.52 -35.76
CA SER A 241 3.99 -8.46 -35.54
C SER A 241 4.41 -7.34 -34.61
N ARG A 242 3.58 -6.29 -34.52
CA ARG A 242 3.72 -5.19 -33.56
C ARG A 242 2.47 -5.12 -32.71
N VAL A 243 2.65 -5.05 -31.42
CA VAL A 243 1.59 -5.10 -30.41
C VAL A 243 1.58 -3.77 -29.66
N SER A 244 0.40 -3.19 -29.49
CA SER A 244 0.24 -2.01 -28.67
C SER A 244 0.47 -2.38 -27.21
N GLY A 245 1.46 -1.75 -26.62
CA GLY A 245 1.85 -2.01 -25.22
C GLY A 245 2.19 -0.72 -24.48
N ARG A 246 2.26 -0.84 -23.18
CA ARG A 246 2.67 0.21 -22.27
C ARG A 246 3.94 -0.22 -21.52
N HIS A 247 4.88 0.69 -21.46
CA HIS A 247 6.04 0.59 -20.58
C HIS A 247 6.10 1.87 -19.75
N ARG A 248 5.86 1.78 -18.46
CA ARG A 248 5.67 2.93 -17.57
C ARG A 248 4.58 3.88 -18.09
N ASN A 249 4.93 5.13 -18.39
CA ASN A 249 4.00 6.12 -18.95
C ASN A 249 3.92 6.11 -20.48
N ASP A 250 4.82 5.41 -21.16
CA ASP A 250 4.90 5.40 -22.63
C ASP A 250 4.01 4.31 -23.22
N ILE A 251 3.14 4.71 -24.13
CA ILE A 251 2.30 3.81 -24.94
C ILE A 251 2.86 3.77 -26.35
N GLN A 252 3.36 2.64 -26.76
CA GLN A 252 4.00 2.43 -28.05
C GLN A 252 3.64 1.07 -28.64
N GLU A 253 3.99 0.90 -29.92
CA GLU A 253 3.96 -0.41 -30.55
C GLU A 253 5.31 -1.10 -30.36
N PHE A 254 5.29 -2.23 -29.69
CA PHE A 254 6.46 -3.06 -29.44
C PHE A 254 6.51 -4.24 -30.41
N ALA A 255 7.71 -4.70 -30.74
CA ALA A 255 7.86 -5.93 -31.48
C ALA A 255 7.35 -7.12 -30.65
N ARG A 256 6.78 -8.10 -31.32
CA ARG A 256 6.21 -9.29 -30.69
C ARG A 256 7.29 -10.18 -30.01
N GLU A 257 8.57 -10.08 -30.45
CA GLU A 257 9.72 -10.86 -30.00
C GLU A 257 10.48 -10.14 -28.88
#